data_18ad62798978e66c80c2ecd59e7184ea
#
_entry.id   18ad62798978e66c80c2ecd59e7184ea
#
_cell.length_a   1.000
_cell.length_b   1.000
_cell.length_c   1.000
_cell.angle_alpha   90.00
_cell.angle_beta   90.00
_cell.angle_gamma   90.00
#
_symmetry.space_group_name_H-M   'P 1'
#
loop_
_entity.id
_entity.type
_entity.pdbx_description
1 polymer ?
#
loop_
_entity_poly.entity_id
_entity_poly.type
_entity_poly.pdbx_seq_one_letter_code
_entity_poly.pdbx_strand_id
1 'polypeptide(L)'
;YKQGLPPLIFQNIYVTGVNESQKKYIESQLHRDINHEFSMEEFKRAYFKMLTYSKIKEILPHAVYNRKEKKFDLYLDVKMKEEITVGFGGNISSYQANQLFLGLGYQYLRRYAADVNANFQVGNSFSGAMLNGRIYLQTRIPTYLNWQGVFSDKKYSESQSLFYEDVLPAFIHQKELYTKVKLGFPFLN
;
A
#
# COMPACT_ATOMS: atom_id res chain seq x y z
N TYR A 1 -16.40 17.43 -43.96
CA TYR A 1 -14.99 17.03 -44.05
C TYR A 1 -14.50 16.74 -42.66
N LYS A 2 -14.49 15.47 -42.24
CA LYS A 2 -13.69 15.04 -41.04
C LYS A 2 -12.25 15.01 -41.50
N GLN A 3 -11.51 16.08 -41.23
CA GLN A 3 -10.04 15.98 -41.24
C GLN A 3 -9.67 14.93 -40.19
N GLY A 4 -9.10 13.80 -40.62
CA GLY A 4 -8.61 12.79 -39.72
C GLY A 4 -7.59 13.43 -38.79
N LEU A 5 -7.89 13.42 -37.50
CA LEU A 5 -6.89 13.81 -36.50
C LEU A 5 -5.65 12.92 -36.69
N PRO A 6 -4.45 13.49 -36.61
CA PRO A 6 -3.23 12.68 -36.73
C PRO A 6 -3.23 11.61 -35.64
N PRO A 7 -2.71 10.41 -35.92
CA PRO A 7 -2.64 9.36 -34.92
C PRO A 7 -1.89 9.88 -33.69
N LEU A 8 -2.44 9.61 -32.52
CA LEU A 8 -1.83 10.01 -31.24
C LEU A 8 -0.65 9.07 -30.98
N ILE A 9 0.56 9.55 -31.22
CA ILE A 9 1.81 8.80 -30.95
C ILE A 9 2.59 9.56 -29.89
N PHE A 10 2.89 8.91 -28.77
CA PHE A 10 3.77 9.47 -27.74
C PHE A 10 5.22 9.18 -28.07
N GLN A 11 6.06 10.23 -28.03
CA GLN A 11 7.49 10.11 -28.25
C GLN A 11 8.26 10.01 -26.95
N ASN A 12 7.91 10.86 -25.99
CA ASN A 12 8.57 10.91 -24.70
C ASN A 12 7.55 10.89 -23.58
N ILE A 13 7.97 10.33 -22.44
CA ILE A 13 7.23 10.35 -21.19
C ILE A 13 8.07 11.12 -20.16
N TYR A 14 7.50 12.17 -19.61
CA TYR A 14 8.13 12.98 -18.58
C TYR A 14 7.36 12.79 -17.27
N VAL A 15 8.05 12.31 -16.22
CA VAL A 15 7.48 12.09 -14.90
C VAL A 15 8.02 13.14 -13.95
N THR A 16 7.11 13.86 -13.28
CA THR A 16 7.39 14.90 -12.29
C THR A 16 6.79 14.56 -10.92
N GLY A 17 7.23 15.23 -9.87
CA GLY A 17 6.69 15.04 -8.51
C GLY A 17 7.24 13.83 -7.74
N VAL A 18 8.25 13.15 -8.28
CA VAL A 18 8.85 11.94 -7.71
C VAL A 18 10.39 11.98 -7.78
N ASN A 19 11.04 11.14 -6.98
CA ASN A 19 12.49 11.00 -7.04
C ASN A 19 12.94 10.15 -8.25
N GLU A 20 14.23 10.21 -8.62
CA GLU A 20 14.77 9.52 -9.79
C GLU A 20 14.52 8.01 -9.82
N SER A 21 14.53 7.37 -8.67
CA SER A 21 14.27 5.92 -8.57
C SER A 21 12.80 5.58 -8.81
N GLN A 22 11.91 6.40 -8.29
CA GLN A 22 10.46 6.29 -8.49
C GLN A 22 10.08 6.62 -9.93
N LYS A 23 10.73 7.64 -10.52
CA LYS A 23 10.59 8.00 -11.93
C LYS A 23 10.90 6.82 -12.84
N LYS A 24 12.08 6.20 -12.69
CA LYS A 24 12.46 5.00 -13.45
C LYS A 24 11.45 3.86 -13.30
N TYR A 25 10.90 3.68 -12.11
CA TYR A 25 9.87 2.67 -11.88
C TYR A 25 8.60 2.98 -12.68
N ILE A 26 8.09 4.22 -12.63
CA ILE A 26 6.88 4.65 -13.34
C ILE A 26 7.08 4.57 -14.85
N GLU A 27 8.21 5.06 -15.35
CA GLU A 27 8.59 4.97 -16.77
C GLU A 27 8.61 3.52 -17.25
N SER A 28 9.16 2.60 -16.45
CA SER A 28 9.22 1.17 -16.80
C SER A 28 7.85 0.52 -16.97
N GLN A 29 6.82 1.03 -16.28
CA GLN A 29 5.45 0.53 -16.41
C GLN A 29 4.77 1.00 -17.71
N LEU A 30 5.22 2.13 -18.27
CA LEU A 30 4.64 2.80 -19.45
C LEU A 30 5.52 2.64 -20.70
N HIS A 31 6.68 1.99 -20.59
CA HIS A 31 7.67 1.93 -21.68
C HIS A 31 7.16 1.27 -22.97
N ARG A 32 6.06 0.53 -22.90
CA ARG A 32 5.42 -0.10 -24.07
C ARG A 32 4.61 0.88 -24.94
N ASP A 33 4.28 2.06 -24.37
CA ASP A 33 3.38 3.03 -25.01
C ASP A 33 4.14 4.08 -25.84
N ILE A 34 5.49 3.97 -25.93
CA ILE A 34 6.34 4.92 -26.67
C ILE A 34 6.49 4.46 -28.11
N ASN A 35 6.33 5.41 -29.05
CA ASN A 35 6.47 5.21 -30.51
C ASN A 35 5.48 4.23 -31.16
N HIS A 36 4.42 3.86 -30.47
CA HIS A 36 3.27 3.13 -31.03
C HIS A 36 2.05 4.02 -31.07
N GLU A 37 1.06 3.64 -31.88
CA GLU A 37 -0.22 4.31 -31.88
C GLU A 37 -0.87 4.17 -30.49
N PHE A 38 -1.30 5.28 -29.93
CA PHE A 38 -1.83 5.32 -28.58
C PHE A 38 -3.12 4.50 -28.46
N SER A 39 -3.09 3.52 -27.58
CA SER A 39 -4.26 2.77 -27.16
C SER A 39 -4.75 3.27 -25.81
N MET A 40 -5.96 3.86 -25.78
CA MET A 40 -6.59 4.30 -24.54
C MET A 40 -6.80 3.13 -23.56
N GLU A 41 -7.03 1.92 -24.07
CA GLU A 41 -7.22 0.73 -23.22
C GLU A 41 -5.91 0.30 -22.55
N GLU A 42 -4.80 0.31 -23.29
CA GLU A 42 -3.48 -0.03 -22.74
C GLU A 42 -3.04 1.00 -21.71
N PHE A 43 -3.20 2.28 -22.01
CA PHE A 43 -2.93 3.37 -21.09
C PHE A 43 -3.79 3.26 -19.81
N LYS A 44 -5.10 3.03 -19.93
CA LYS A 44 -5.97 2.81 -18.79
C LYS A 44 -5.51 1.62 -17.94
N ARG A 45 -5.14 0.50 -18.56
CA ARG A 45 -4.61 -0.66 -17.83
C ARG A 45 -3.34 -0.30 -17.05
N ALA A 46 -2.38 0.35 -17.69
CA ALA A 46 -1.14 0.78 -17.03
C ALA A 46 -1.42 1.79 -15.91
N TYR A 47 -2.29 2.76 -16.15
CA TYR A 47 -2.72 3.77 -15.19
C TYR A 47 -3.39 3.15 -13.96
N PHE A 48 -4.40 2.28 -14.15
CA PHE A 48 -5.06 1.61 -13.03
C PHE A 48 -4.12 0.64 -12.31
N LYS A 49 -3.22 -0.03 -13.03
CA LYS A 49 -2.18 -0.84 -12.42
C LYS A 49 -1.30 -0.01 -11.50
N MET A 50 -0.86 1.16 -11.92
CA MET A 50 -0.05 2.08 -11.09
C MET A 50 -0.84 2.58 -9.88
N LEU A 51 -2.13 2.95 -10.03
CA LEU A 51 -2.97 3.36 -8.91
C LEU A 51 -3.29 2.22 -7.93
N THR A 52 -3.28 0.97 -8.38
CA THR A 52 -3.45 -0.20 -7.51
C THR A 52 -2.26 -0.37 -6.55
N TYR A 53 -1.09 0.15 -6.92
CA TYR A 53 0.02 0.24 -5.99
C TYR A 53 -0.31 1.25 -4.89
N SER A 54 -0.33 0.80 -3.66
CA SER A 54 -0.77 1.58 -2.48
C SER A 54 -0.01 2.90 -2.26
N LYS A 55 1.03 3.15 -3.03
CA LYS A 55 2.02 4.23 -2.85
C LYS A 55 1.74 5.48 -3.66
N ILE A 56 1.03 5.35 -4.75
CA ILE A 56 0.68 6.50 -5.59
C ILE A 56 -0.64 7.05 -5.08
N LYS A 57 -0.66 8.34 -4.76
CA LYS A 57 -1.85 9.05 -4.32
C LYS A 57 -2.66 9.53 -5.51
N GLU A 58 -1.97 10.08 -6.50
CA GLU A 58 -2.59 10.70 -7.66
C GLU A 58 -1.60 10.70 -8.83
N ILE A 59 -2.12 10.53 -10.04
CA ILE A 59 -1.38 10.72 -11.30
C ILE A 59 -2.24 11.63 -12.17
N LEU A 60 -1.68 12.75 -12.58
CA LEU A 60 -2.32 13.71 -13.49
C LEU A 60 -1.62 13.64 -14.85
N PRO A 61 -2.18 12.90 -15.83
CA PRO A 61 -1.62 12.84 -17.16
C PRO A 61 -2.05 14.05 -18.01
N HIS A 62 -1.12 14.64 -18.75
CA HIS A 62 -1.42 15.59 -19.81
C HIS A 62 -0.50 15.39 -21.00
N ALA A 63 -1.03 15.59 -22.19
CA ALA A 63 -0.30 15.41 -23.44
C ALA A 63 -0.05 16.78 -24.08
N VAL A 64 1.17 17.01 -24.55
CA VAL A 64 1.59 18.22 -25.24
C VAL A 64 2.03 17.87 -26.66
N TYR A 65 1.47 18.54 -27.67
CA TYR A 65 1.84 18.32 -29.05
C TYR A 65 3.17 18.99 -29.40
N ASN A 66 4.12 18.21 -29.81
CA ASN A 66 5.41 18.67 -30.32
C ASN A 66 5.33 18.93 -31.82
N ARG A 67 5.27 20.21 -32.24
CA ARG A 67 5.13 20.59 -33.67
C ARG A 67 6.32 20.19 -34.54
N LYS A 68 7.53 20.09 -33.97
CA LYS A 68 8.73 19.72 -34.72
C LYS A 68 8.73 18.24 -35.10
N GLU A 69 8.35 17.41 -34.17
CA GLU A 69 8.37 15.94 -34.33
C GLU A 69 7.02 15.39 -34.82
N LYS A 70 5.98 16.23 -34.88
CA LYS A 70 4.59 15.84 -35.19
C LYS A 70 4.07 14.69 -34.33
N LYS A 71 4.52 14.63 -33.07
CA LYS A 71 4.17 13.63 -32.06
C LYS A 71 3.77 14.33 -30.76
N PHE A 72 3.31 13.56 -29.80
CA PHE A 72 2.92 14.06 -28.49
C PHE A 72 3.97 13.67 -27.44
N ASP A 73 4.23 14.56 -26.49
CA ASP A 73 4.95 14.27 -25.26
C ASP A 73 3.94 14.10 -24.13
N LEU A 74 4.06 12.99 -23.38
CA LEU A 74 3.21 12.69 -22.24
C LEU A 74 3.89 13.17 -20.94
N TYR A 75 3.23 14.05 -20.24
CA TYR A 75 3.65 14.50 -18.92
C TYR A 75 2.77 13.86 -17.86
N LEU A 76 3.40 13.29 -16.84
CA LEU A 76 2.76 12.68 -15.69
C LEU A 76 3.20 13.41 -14.43
N ASP A 77 2.28 14.16 -13.84
CA ASP A 77 2.51 14.73 -12.51
C ASP A 77 2.01 13.73 -11.46
N VAL A 78 2.95 13.20 -10.68
CA VAL A 78 2.71 12.10 -9.76
C VAL A 78 2.87 12.57 -8.33
N LYS A 79 1.84 12.36 -7.52
CA LYS A 79 1.88 12.58 -6.08
C LYS A 79 2.01 11.25 -5.36
N MET A 80 3.07 11.10 -4.59
CA MET A 80 3.29 9.92 -3.76
C MET A 80 2.59 10.08 -2.40
N LYS A 81 2.23 8.96 -1.80
CA LYS A 81 1.89 8.92 -0.37
C LYS A 81 3.15 9.04 0.46
N GLU A 82 3.00 9.42 1.72
CA GLU A 82 4.11 9.48 2.67
C GLU A 82 4.81 8.13 2.80
N GLU A 83 6.14 8.14 2.79
CA GLU A 83 6.94 6.91 2.89
C GLU A 83 6.88 6.32 4.30
N ILE A 84 6.74 7.16 5.31
CA ILE A 84 6.70 6.77 6.73
C ILE A 84 5.37 7.20 7.31
N THR A 85 4.72 6.29 8.00
CA THR A 85 3.50 6.55 8.75
C THR A 85 3.70 6.12 10.19
N VAL A 86 3.38 7.01 11.13
CA VAL A 86 3.41 6.73 12.56
C VAL A 86 2.02 6.95 13.11
N GLY A 87 1.48 5.94 13.77
CA GLY A 87 0.19 6.01 14.45
C GLY A 87 0.37 5.67 15.92
N PHE A 88 -0.25 6.42 16.79
CA PHE A 88 -0.34 6.10 18.20
C PHE A 88 -1.75 6.32 18.69
N GLY A 89 -2.13 5.57 19.69
CA GLY A 89 -3.45 5.68 20.29
C GLY A 89 -3.53 4.90 21.59
N GLY A 90 -4.65 4.99 22.27
CA GLY A 90 -4.85 4.26 23.49
C GLY A 90 -6.25 4.43 24.01
N ASN A 91 -6.60 3.56 24.94
CA ASN A 91 -7.82 3.63 25.72
C ASN A 91 -7.45 3.52 27.19
N ILE A 92 -7.92 4.48 27.97
CA ILE A 92 -7.78 4.47 29.44
C ILE A 92 -9.19 4.38 30.02
N SER A 93 -9.44 3.35 30.76
CA SER A 93 -10.73 3.08 31.39
C SER A 93 -10.53 2.80 32.88
N SER A 94 -11.51 3.13 33.67
CA SER A 94 -11.60 2.71 35.08
C SER A 94 -11.71 1.18 35.24
N TYR A 95 -12.12 0.48 34.20
CA TYR A 95 -12.05 -0.97 34.09
C TYR A 95 -10.67 -1.42 33.59
N GLN A 96 -10.29 -2.67 33.80
CA GLN A 96 -8.96 -3.22 33.51
C GLN A 96 -8.57 -3.28 32.00
N ALA A 97 -9.26 -2.54 31.15
CA ALA A 97 -9.06 -2.56 29.69
C ALA A 97 -8.17 -1.43 29.16
N ASN A 98 -7.18 -1.03 29.94
CA ASN A 98 -6.23 0.00 29.50
C ASN A 98 -5.30 -0.56 28.43
N GLN A 99 -5.17 0.15 27.31
CA GLN A 99 -4.37 -0.28 26.18
C GLN A 99 -3.65 0.92 25.54
N LEU A 100 -2.43 0.69 25.11
CA LEU A 100 -1.65 1.60 24.27
C LEU A 100 -1.35 0.92 22.94
N PHE A 101 -1.41 1.67 21.87
CA PHE A 101 -1.13 1.24 20.52
C PHE A 101 -0.07 2.12 19.89
N LEU A 102 0.90 1.49 19.23
CA LEU A 102 1.90 2.13 18.38
C LEU A 102 1.94 1.41 17.04
N GLY A 103 1.71 2.16 15.97
CA GLY A 103 1.81 1.67 14.58
C GLY A 103 2.92 2.39 13.84
N LEU A 104 3.74 1.64 13.13
CA LEU A 104 4.78 2.14 12.26
C LEU A 104 4.58 1.55 10.87
N GLY A 105 4.48 2.41 9.86
CA GLY A 105 4.38 2.02 8.46
C GLY A 105 5.54 2.59 7.67
N TYR A 106 6.14 1.78 6.81
CA TYR A 106 7.14 2.21 5.86
C TYR A 106 6.79 1.72 4.47
N GLN A 107 6.78 2.64 3.52
CA GLN A 107 6.51 2.37 2.12
C GLN A 107 7.77 2.55 1.29
N TYR A 108 8.17 1.50 0.60
CA TYR A 108 9.35 1.50 -0.25
C TYR A 108 8.94 1.41 -1.72
N LEU A 109 9.35 2.41 -2.52
CA LEU A 109 9.15 2.41 -3.96
C LEU A 109 10.43 2.84 -4.66
N ARG A 110 11.15 1.87 -5.22
CA ARG A 110 12.33 2.09 -6.09
C ARG A 110 12.29 1.08 -7.23
N ARG A 111 13.19 0.08 -7.19
CA ARG A 111 13.21 -1.00 -8.19
C ARG A 111 11.98 -1.92 -8.08
N TYR A 112 11.47 -2.09 -6.89
CA TYR A 112 10.24 -2.83 -6.57
C TYR A 112 9.42 -2.03 -5.55
N ALA A 113 8.15 -2.35 -5.47
CA ALA A 113 7.25 -1.76 -4.51
C ALA A 113 7.10 -2.72 -3.32
N ALA A 114 7.28 -2.22 -2.10
CA ALA A 114 7.06 -2.99 -0.89
C ALA A 114 6.48 -2.11 0.23
N ASP A 115 5.66 -2.69 1.09
CA ASP A 115 5.10 -2.07 2.29
C ASP A 115 5.50 -2.91 3.49
N VAL A 116 5.91 -2.25 4.55
CA VAL A 116 6.17 -2.89 5.84
C VAL A 116 5.39 -2.12 6.90
N ASN A 117 4.62 -2.84 7.72
CA ASN A 117 3.86 -2.26 8.82
C ASN A 117 4.15 -3.07 10.08
N ALA A 118 4.53 -2.38 11.14
CA ALA A 118 4.70 -2.93 12.47
C ALA A 118 3.67 -2.30 13.41
N ASN A 119 2.91 -3.12 14.11
CA ASN A 119 1.93 -2.69 15.07
C ASN A 119 2.25 -3.32 16.42
N PHE A 120 2.27 -2.51 17.45
CA PHE A 120 2.51 -2.92 18.83
C PHE A 120 1.33 -2.48 19.68
N GLN A 121 0.87 -3.37 20.51
CA GLN A 121 -0.21 -3.10 21.45
C GLN A 121 0.21 -3.62 22.82
N VAL A 122 0.05 -2.80 23.84
CA VAL A 122 0.37 -3.15 25.22
C VAL A 122 -0.82 -2.76 26.09
N GLY A 123 -1.29 -3.70 26.86
CA GLY A 123 -2.40 -3.48 27.79
C GLY A 123 -2.47 -4.55 28.86
N ASN A 124 -3.33 -4.33 29.83
CA ASN A 124 -3.49 -5.22 30.98
C ASN A 124 -4.05 -6.59 30.57
N SER A 125 -5.01 -6.62 29.64
CA SER A 125 -5.68 -7.86 29.19
C SER A 125 -5.14 -8.39 27.87
N PHE A 126 -4.47 -7.54 27.08
CA PHE A 126 -3.90 -7.91 25.78
C PHE A 126 -2.62 -7.16 25.51
N SER A 127 -1.59 -7.90 25.14
CA SER A 127 -0.37 -7.35 24.56
C SER A 127 -0.01 -8.13 23.31
N GLY A 128 0.50 -7.45 22.30
CA GLY A 128 0.84 -8.12 21.05
C GLY A 128 1.69 -7.27 20.14
N ALA A 129 2.30 -7.95 19.18
CA ALA A 129 3.05 -7.35 18.10
C ALA A 129 2.65 -8.01 16.78
N MET A 130 2.48 -7.21 15.73
CA MET A 130 2.23 -7.68 14.39
C MET A 130 3.20 -7.01 13.43
N LEU A 131 3.89 -7.81 12.63
CA LEU A 131 4.70 -7.34 11.52
C LEU A 131 4.08 -7.85 10.23
N ASN A 132 3.78 -6.94 9.31
CA ASN A 132 3.19 -7.24 8.03
C ASN A 132 4.05 -6.66 6.92
N GLY A 133 4.50 -7.51 5.99
CA GLY A 133 5.25 -7.13 4.81
C GLY A 133 4.50 -7.50 3.55
N ARG A 134 4.45 -6.58 2.58
CA ARG A 134 3.88 -6.83 1.26
C ARG A 134 4.87 -6.41 0.18
N ILE A 135 5.12 -7.30 -0.77
CA ILE A 135 5.97 -7.04 -1.93
C ILE A 135 5.11 -7.17 -3.18
N TYR A 136 5.12 -6.16 -4.02
CA TYR A 136 4.43 -6.16 -5.31
C TYR A 136 5.34 -6.71 -6.39
N LEU A 137 4.90 -7.79 -7.03
CA LEU A 137 5.66 -8.46 -8.08
C LEU A 137 5.42 -7.76 -9.43
N GLN A 138 6.48 -7.63 -10.21
CA GLN A 138 6.41 -7.04 -11.55
C GLN A 138 5.95 -8.07 -12.58
N THR A 139 4.73 -8.55 -12.44
CA THR A 139 4.11 -9.54 -13.32
C THR A 139 3.09 -8.88 -14.25
N ARG A 140 2.71 -9.58 -15.33
CA ARG A 140 1.70 -9.11 -16.28
C ARG A 140 0.34 -8.84 -15.61
N ILE A 141 0.00 -9.65 -14.62
CA ILE A 141 -1.18 -9.48 -13.74
C ILE A 141 -0.67 -8.89 -12.43
N PRO A 142 -1.28 -7.84 -11.87
CA PRO A 142 -0.87 -7.26 -10.60
C PRO A 142 -0.88 -8.31 -9.49
N THR A 143 0.28 -8.79 -9.10
CA THR A 143 0.44 -9.85 -8.10
C THR A 143 1.23 -9.33 -6.92
N TYR A 144 0.88 -9.73 -5.73
CA TYR A 144 1.64 -9.38 -4.53
C TYR A 144 1.83 -10.59 -3.61
N LEU A 145 2.98 -10.62 -2.94
CA LEU A 145 3.27 -11.52 -1.84
C LEU A 145 3.10 -10.75 -0.53
N ASN A 146 2.29 -11.28 0.36
CA ASN A 146 2.11 -10.74 1.70
C ASN A 146 2.63 -11.74 2.73
N TRP A 147 3.46 -11.25 3.63
CA TRP A 147 3.94 -11.97 4.81
C TRP A 147 3.45 -11.27 6.08
N GLN A 148 2.99 -12.03 7.04
CA GLN A 148 2.50 -11.55 8.32
C GLN A 148 3.02 -12.42 9.45
N GLY A 149 3.68 -11.81 10.41
CA GLY A 149 4.04 -12.43 11.70
C GLY A 149 3.22 -11.79 12.81
N VAL A 150 2.69 -12.60 13.70
CA VAL A 150 1.86 -12.13 14.83
C VAL A 150 2.31 -12.83 16.10
N PHE A 151 2.53 -12.03 17.13
CA PHE A 151 2.65 -12.48 18.51
C PHE A 151 1.53 -11.84 19.32
N SER A 152 0.84 -12.61 20.15
CA SER A 152 -0.16 -12.11 21.07
C SER A 152 -0.11 -12.82 22.41
N ASP A 153 -0.35 -12.05 23.44
CA ASP A 153 -0.47 -12.49 24.82
C ASP A 153 -1.79 -11.96 25.36
N LYS A 154 -2.75 -12.84 25.61
CA LYS A 154 -4.10 -12.54 26.11
C LYS A 154 -4.26 -13.07 27.52
N LYS A 155 -4.71 -12.22 28.40
CA LYS A 155 -5.01 -12.53 29.79
C LYS A 155 -6.50 -12.35 30.02
N TYR A 156 -7.19 -13.43 30.25
CA TYR A 156 -8.60 -13.42 30.58
C TYR A 156 -8.78 -13.54 32.08
N SER A 157 -9.32 -12.52 32.71
CA SER A 157 -9.77 -12.55 34.08
C SER A 157 -11.30 -12.54 34.10
N GLU A 158 -11.89 -13.55 34.65
CA GLU A 158 -13.34 -13.56 34.89
C GLU A 158 -13.63 -12.73 36.15
N SER A 159 -13.94 -11.47 35.97
CA SER A 159 -14.38 -10.60 37.06
C SER A 159 -15.91 -10.67 37.17
N GLN A 160 -16.40 -11.60 37.95
CA GLN A 160 -17.78 -11.63 38.36
C GLN A 160 -18.04 -10.96 39.73
N SER A 161 -17.07 -10.33 40.35
CA SER A 161 -17.30 -9.70 41.62
C SER A 161 -17.66 -8.24 41.47
N LEU A 162 -18.95 -7.95 41.40
CA LEU A 162 -19.43 -6.61 41.65
C LEU A 162 -19.37 -6.23 43.13
N PHE A 163 -19.25 -7.18 44.06
CA PHE A 163 -19.39 -6.89 45.50
C PHE A 163 -18.67 -7.80 46.53
N TYR A 164 -17.90 -8.82 46.18
CA TYR A 164 -17.19 -9.67 47.15
C TYR A 164 -15.79 -10.07 46.72
N GLU A 165 -14.83 -9.89 47.67
CA GLU A 165 -13.38 -9.93 47.47
C GLU A 165 -12.72 -11.34 47.45
N ASP A 166 -13.47 -12.44 47.59
CA ASP A 166 -12.86 -13.73 47.99
C ASP A 166 -12.84 -14.86 46.96
N VAL A 167 -13.08 -14.61 45.69
CA VAL A 167 -12.91 -15.65 44.65
C VAL A 167 -11.76 -15.27 43.74
N LEU A 168 -10.66 -16.01 43.80
CA LEU A 168 -9.59 -15.92 42.84
C LEU A 168 -10.16 -16.13 41.43
N PRO A 169 -10.15 -15.12 40.56
CA PRO A 169 -10.73 -15.24 39.23
C PRO A 169 -9.95 -16.34 38.46
N ALA A 170 -10.71 -17.19 37.78
CA ALA A 170 -10.10 -18.16 36.87
C ALA A 170 -9.28 -17.37 35.80
N PHE A 171 -7.95 -17.53 35.85
CA PHE A 171 -7.04 -16.80 35.00
C PHE A 171 -6.65 -17.68 33.82
N ILE A 172 -7.11 -17.34 32.64
CA ILE A 172 -6.68 -18.00 31.40
C ILE A 172 -5.63 -17.10 30.72
N HIS A 173 -4.44 -17.66 30.50
CA HIS A 173 -3.34 -17.00 29.82
C HIS A 173 -3.10 -17.71 28.48
N GLN A 174 -3.34 -17.00 27.38
CA GLN A 174 -3.19 -17.54 26.03
C GLN A 174 -2.08 -16.77 25.30
N LYS A 175 -1.04 -17.50 24.91
CA LYS A 175 0.02 -16.95 24.04
C LYS A 175 -0.07 -17.57 22.66
N GLU A 176 -0.02 -16.74 21.63
CA GLU A 176 -0.05 -17.17 20.26
C GLU A 176 1.13 -16.57 19.50
N LEU A 177 1.81 -17.39 18.73
CA LEU A 177 2.84 -16.99 17.79
C LEU A 177 2.55 -17.71 16.47
N TYR A 178 2.31 -16.93 15.41
CA TYR A 178 2.13 -17.52 14.11
C TYR A 178 2.67 -16.64 12.98
N THR A 179 2.92 -17.27 11.85
CA THR A 179 3.25 -16.58 10.62
C THR A 179 2.32 -17.03 9.49
N LYS A 180 2.01 -16.11 8.58
CA LYS A 180 1.19 -16.36 7.39
C LYS A 180 1.87 -15.80 6.17
N VAL A 181 1.81 -16.55 5.06
CA VAL A 181 2.23 -16.09 3.74
C VAL A 181 1.04 -16.21 2.80
N LYS A 182 0.76 -15.15 2.05
CA LYS A 182 -0.35 -15.08 1.09
C LYS A 182 0.15 -14.56 -0.24
N LEU A 183 -0.22 -15.23 -1.31
CA LEU A 183 -0.09 -14.72 -2.67
C LEU A 183 -1.45 -14.16 -3.10
N GLY A 184 -1.48 -12.90 -3.52
CA GLY A 184 -2.70 -12.23 -3.94
C GLY A 184 -2.60 -11.76 -5.38
N PHE A 185 -3.68 -11.91 -6.12
CA PHE A 185 -3.86 -11.37 -7.46
C PHE A 185 -5.31 -10.90 -7.61
N PRO A 186 -5.57 -9.73 -8.23
CA PRO A 186 -6.92 -9.30 -8.48
C PRO A 186 -7.54 -10.18 -9.56
N PHE A 187 -8.73 -10.69 -9.30
CA PHE A 187 -9.59 -11.21 -10.37
C PHE A 187 -10.16 -10.00 -11.11
N LEU A 188 -9.83 -9.88 -12.39
CA LEU A 188 -10.51 -8.94 -13.28
C LEU A 188 -11.89 -9.55 -13.61
N ASN A 189 -12.94 -8.95 -13.05
CA ASN A 189 -14.30 -9.11 -13.56
C ASN A 189 -14.48 -8.18 -14.75
#